data_8c97f216a6877c21e981e7206ce6aeca
#
_entry.id   8c97f216a6877c21e981e7206ce6aeca
#
_cell.length_a   1.000
_cell.length_b   1.000
_cell.length_c   1.000
_cell.angle_alpha   90.00
_cell.angle_beta   90.00
_cell.angle_gamma   90.00
#
_symmetry.space_group_name_H-M   'P 1'
#
loop_
_entity.id
_entity.type
_entity.pdbx_description
1 polymer ?
#
loop_
_entity_poly.entity_id
_entity_poly.type
_entity_poly.pdbx_seq_one_letter_code
_entity_poly.pdbx_strand_id
1 'polypeptide(L)'
;MQKGNERTYNNAWKRIYSELARDPNRLLDEDEFLSAHLSVYRNPGQPVFFVEAAEQRLFEMFSTHAENYPYEVGSERKDDAVSYEKILAYVADLASFARPWSDVLLTDDERVEKIVYLDGGKYVKVALAALSGEASEDRDSCLDLIENIVFRNTIGGASVVGPDALMSHVRALYRKDCSAADFIAWLKGELVPASSESVANSFSYLYNFSREVGFFKWNKNALHYLLFRYEQKLKERYGKNFDRIDFRSAKGYTVEHILPRTWETYWRPVVEAFVNDPDADSQVPNPQKVLINTLGNLLLLDGSTNSGIGNNPWEIKHQRINSGKSYGEYDVGLHSTWGKKEIEARGRDLLKFLGELIGCTFSEEQIQKALFASSKLYAKGFVEK
;
A
#
# COMPACT_ATOMS: atom_id res chain seq x y z
N MET A 1 45.76 -16.73 1.09
CA MET A 1 44.47 -17.21 1.62
C MET A 1 44.64 -18.64 2.16
N GLN A 2 44.23 -18.92 3.37
CA GLN A 2 44.19 -20.30 3.89
C GLN A 2 43.10 -21.07 3.15
N LYS A 3 43.36 -22.29 2.64
CA LYS A 3 42.41 -23.11 1.88
C LYS A 3 41.00 -23.30 2.53
N GLY A 4 40.91 -23.23 3.86
CA GLY A 4 39.66 -23.33 4.58
C GLY A 4 38.72 -22.12 4.37
N ASN A 5 39.29 -20.95 4.28
CA ASN A 5 38.54 -19.69 4.12
C ASN A 5 37.95 -19.51 2.71
N GLU A 6 38.69 -19.97 1.69
CA GLU A 6 38.25 -19.98 0.30
C GLU A 6 36.98 -20.87 0.12
N ARG A 7 36.98 -22.03 0.78
CA ARG A 7 35.78 -22.91 0.76
C ARG A 7 34.57 -22.27 1.41
N THR A 8 34.77 -21.60 2.53
CA THR A 8 33.68 -20.87 3.24
C THR A 8 33.09 -19.77 2.37
N TYR A 9 33.94 -18.96 1.77
CA TYR A 9 33.55 -17.90 0.85
C TYR A 9 32.77 -18.43 -0.36
N ASN A 10 33.31 -19.45 -1.03
CA ASN A 10 32.64 -20.05 -2.18
C ASN A 10 31.28 -20.69 -1.82
N ASN A 11 31.15 -21.29 -0.63
CA ASN A 11 29.87 -21.84 -0.18
C ASN A 11 28.83 -20.74 0.11
N ALA A 12 29.24 -19.61 0.67
CA ALA A 12 28.35 -18.48 0.92
C ALA A 12 27.80 -17.92 -0.41
N TRP A 13 28.67 -17.69 -1.41
CA TRP A 13 28.25 -17.24 -2.72
C TRP A 13 27.33 -18.23 -3.45
N LYS A 14 27.64 -19.52 -3.39
CA LYS A 14 26.75 -20.57 -3.94
C LYS A 14 25.35 -20.53 -3.31
N ARG A 15 25.28 -20.29 -2.00
CA ARG A 15 24.00 -20.16 -1.29
C ARG A 15 23.25 -18.91 -1.77
N ILE A 16 23.91 -17.75 -1.89
CA ILE A 16 23.30 -16.52 -2.36
C ILE A 16 22.70 -16.74 -3.75
N TYR A 17 23.49 -17.19 -4.72
CA TYR A 17 23.01 -17.42 -6.08
C TYR A 17 21.91 -18.48 -6.15
N SER A 18 21.98 -19.55 -5.35
CA SER A 18 20.93 -20.55 -5.27
C SER A 18 19.59 -19.98 -4.79
N GLU A 19 19.63 -19.04 -3.84
CA GLU A 19 18.41 -18.41 -3.32
C GLU A 19 17.87 -17.35 -4.28
N LEU A 20 18.73 -16.55 -4.91
CA LEU A 20 18.30 -15.53 -5.88
C LEU A 20 17.75 -16.15 -7.18
N ALA A 21 18.22 -17.33 -7.55
CA ALA A 21 17.77 -18.11 -8.71
C ALA A 21 16.80 -19.24 -8.34
N ARG A 22 16.18 -19.23 -7.16
CA ARG A 22 15.31 -20.29 -6.65
C ARG A 22 14.09 -20.54 -7.55
N ASP A 23 13.54 -19.51 -8.12
CA ASP A 23 12.52 -19.62 -9.17
C ASP A 23 13.15 -19.27 -10.52
N PRO A 24 13.31 -20.26 -11.44
CA PRO A 24 13.94 -20.03 -12.72
C PRO A 24 13.20 -19.03 -13.61
N ASN A 25 11.88 -18.84 -13.37
CA ASN A 25 11.04 -17.91 -14.13
C ASN A 25 11.02 -16.50 -13.53
N ARG A 26 11.59 -16.33 -12.32
CA ARG A 26 11.59 -15.08 -11.56
C ARG A 26 12.94 -14.88 -10.89
N LEU A 27 13.97 -14.70 -11.69
CA LEU A 27 15.32 -14.38 -11.17
C LEU A 27 15.27 -13.07 -10.39
N LEU A 28 15.84 -13.07 -9.18
CA LEU A 28 15.90 -11.89 -8.35
C LEU A 28 17.12 -11.06 -8.68
N ASP A 29 16.96 -9.74 -8.62
CA ASP A 29 18.01 -8.78 -8.91
C ASP A 29 19.08 -8.78 -7.81
N GLU A 30 20.35 -8.95 -8.20
CA GLU A 30 21.50 -9.04 -7.29
C GLU A 30 21.81 -7.69 -6.64
N ASP A 31 21.66 -6.60 -7.38
CA ASP A 31 21.94 -5.25 -6.88
C ASP A 31 20.86 -4.79 -5.91
N GLU A 32 19.59 -5.13 -6.19
CA GLU A 32 18.48 -4.88 -5.25
C GLU A 32 18.71 -5.68 -3.95
N PHE A 33 19.12 -6.94 -4.04
CA PHE A 33 19.46 -7.76 -2.89
C PHE A 33 20.60 -7.18 -2.06
N LEU A 34 21.71 -6.82 -2.71
CA LEU A 34 22.88 -6.22 -2.05
C LEU A 34 22.51 -4.93 -1.32
N SER A 35 21.76 -4.08 -1.99
CA SER A 35 21.27 -2.81 -1.45
C SER A 35 20.32 -3.02 -0.26
N ALA A 36 19.45 -4.02 -0.33
CA ALA A 36 18.55 -4.38 0.76
C ALA A 36 19.32 -4.85 2.00
N HIS A 37 20.27 -5.75 1.82
CA HIS A 37 21.14 -6.24 2.91
C HIS A 37 21.95 -5.11 3.55
N LEU A 38 22.60 -4.27 2.77
CA LEU A 38 23.34 -3.12 3.29
C LEU A 38 22.44 -2.19 4.13
N SER A 39 21.17 -2.10 3.79
CA SER A 39 20.22 -1.26 4.53
C SER A 39 19.92 -1.78 5.94
N VAL A 40 20.01 -3.09 6.20
CA VAL A 40 19.84 -3.69 7.54
C VAL A 40 21.17 -3.94 8.25
N TYR A 41 22.24 -4.15 7.51
CA TYR A 41 23.58 -4.41 8.06
C TYR A 41 24.17 -3.20 8.78
N ARG A 42 23.80 -1.99 8.38
CA ARG A 42 24.35 -0.72 8.91
C ARG A 42 23.83 -0.34 10.30
N ASN A 43 24.54 0.60 10.91
CA ASN A 43 24.19 1.16 12.22
C ASN A 43 22.84 1.91 12.19
N PRO A 44 22.09 1.97 13.31
CA PRO A 44 20.92 2.82 13.45
C PRO A 44 21.20 4.27 13.05
N GLY A 45 20.24 4.93 12.44
CA GLY A 45 20.37 6.32 12.00
C GLY A 45 20.98 6.51 10.61
N GLN A 46 21.38 5.44 9.93
CA GLN A 46 21.90 5.53 8.57
C GLN A 46 20.77 5.46 7.53
N PRO A 47 20.83 6.22 6.43
CA PRO A 47 19.84 6.14 5.37
C PRO A 47 19.86 4.77 4.69
N VAL A 48 18.74 4.40 4.06
CA VAL A 48 18.68 3.24 3.18
C VAL A 48 19.52 3.51 1.94
N PHE A 49 20.23 2.50 1.46
CA PHE A 49 20.98 2.62 0.22
C PHE A 49 20.08 2.49 -0.99
N PHE A 50 20.34 3.31 -1.97
CA PHE A 50 19.82 3.12 -3.31
C PHE A 50 20.65 2.05 -4.04
N VAL A 51 20.03 1.35 -4.97
CA VAL A 51 20.66 0.30 -5.78
C VAL A 51 21.94 0.82 -6.45
N GLU A 52 21.87 1.99 -7.04
CA GLU A 52 22.96 2.63 -7.78
C GLU A 52 24.19 2.97 -6.91
N ALA A 53 23.98 3.08 -5.60
CA ALA A 53 25.06 3.40 -4.66
C ALA A 53 25.57 2.17 -3.90
N ALA A 54 24.91 1.01 -4.00
CA ALA A 54 25.20 -0.15 -3.14
C ALA A 54 26.59 -0.71 -3.36
N GLU A 55 27.00 -0.92 -4.62
CA GLU A 55 28.30 -1.44 -4.97
C GLU A 55 29.43 -0.51 -4.52
N GLN A 56 29.32 0.79 -4.85
CA GLN A 56 30.30 1.77 -4.42
C GLN A 56 30.42 1.79 -2.89
N ARG A 57 29.30 1.75 -2.17
CA ARG A 57 29.29 1.76 -0.72
C ARG A 57 29.92 0.51 -0.10
N LEU A 58 29.74 -0.64 -0.74
CA LEU A 58 30.39 -1.87 -0.33
C LEU A 58 31.92 -1.77 -0.48
N PHE A 59 32.40 -1.27 -1.61
CA PHE A 59 33.85 -1.04 -1.82
C PHE A 59 34.42 -0.06 -0.80
N GLU A 60 33.75 1.04 -0.56
CA GLU A 60 34.18 2.04 0.41
C GLU A 60 34.23 1.46 1.84
N MET A 61 33.25 0.59 2.21
CA MET A 61 33.18 -0.05 3.52
C MET A 61 34.38 -0.99 3.79
N PHE A 62 34.92 -1.59 2.74
CA PHE A 62 36.07 -2.53 2.81
C PHE A 62 37.37 -1.99 2.18
N SER A 63 37.41 -0.71 1.82
CA SER A 63 38.63 -0.10 1.33
C SER A 63 39.57 0.26 2.47
N THR A 64 40.90 0.17 2.20
CA THR A 64 41.95 0.60 3.14
C THR A 64 42.00 2.12 3.32
N HIS A 65 41.27 2.90 2.49
CA HIS A 65 41.20 4.36 2.53
C HIS A 65 39.92 4.82 3.27
N ALA A 66 39.65 4.26 4.45
CA ALA A 66 38.50 4.58 5.29
C ALA A 66 38.44 6.04 5.79
N GLU A 67 39.28 6.95 5.31
CA GLU A 67 39.29 8.38 5.66
C GLU A 67 37.94 9.07 5.34
N ASN A 68 37.17 8.52 4.44
CA ASN A 68 35.88 9.06 4.00
C ASN A 68 34.66 8.40 4.66
N TYR A 69 34.85 7.48 5.62
CA TYR A 69 33.74 6.80 6.30
C TYR A 69 33.70 7.11 7.79
N PRO A 70 32.88 8.11 8.19
CA PRO A 70 32.72 8.47 9.61
C PRO A 70 31.83 7.48 10.39
N TYR A 71 31.58 6.27 9.90
CA TYR A 71 30.46 5.46 10.37
C TYR A 71 30.82 4.18 11.13
N GLU A 72 32.09 3.88 11.33
CA GLU A 72 32.46 2.94 12.38
C GLU A 72 32.59 3.71 13.71
N VAL A 73 31.51 3.85 14.43
CA VAL A 73 31.53 4.36 15.79
C VAL A 73 32.28 3.35 16.64
N GLY A 74 33.51 3.67 17.04
CA GLY A 74 34.26 2.91 18.02
C GLY A 74 35.55 2.26 17.55
N SER A 75 35.96 2.34 16.29
CA SER A 75 37.28 1.93 15.90
C SER A 75 38.27 3.10 16.09
N GLU A 76 39.17 2.96 17.03
CA GLU A 76 40.37 3.80 17.07
C GLU A 76 41.07 3.66 15.71
N ARG A 77 41.24 4.82 15.02
CA ARG A 77 42.01 4.93 13.78
C ARG A 77 43.42 4.40 14.01
N LYS A 78 43.68 3.20 13.63
CA LYS A 78 45.05 2.71 13.42
C LYS A 78 45.01 1.58 12.40
N ASP A 79 45.65 1.80 11.24
CA ASP A 79 46.29 0.86 10.31
C ASP A 79 45.65 -0.55 10.15
N ASP A 80 44.38 -0.70 10.44
CA ASP A 80 43.71 -1.97 10.21
C ASP A 80 43.36 -2.10 8.75
N ALA A 81 44.30 -2.68 8.01
CA ALA A 81 43.95 -3.41 6.79
C ALA A 81 42.66 -4.17 7.09
N VAL A 82 41.60 -3.96 6.30
CA VAL A 82 40.32 -4.64 6.49
C VAL A 82 40.63 -6.11 6.69
N SER A 83 40.40 -6.62 7.89
CA SER A 83 40.76 -7.98 8.20
C SER A 83 39.93 -8.90 7.32
N TYR A 84 40.55 -9.91 6.75
CA TYR A 84 39.88 -10.93 5.97
C TYR A 84 38.68 -11.54 6.76
N GLU A 85 38.75 -11.55 8.06
CA GLU A 85 37.71 -11.98 8.99
C GLU A 85 36.48 -11.08 8.92
N LYS A 86 36.61 -9.76 8.81
CA LYS A 86 35.50 -8.82 8.63
C LYS A 86 34.76 -9.07 7.29
N ILE A 87 35.53 -9.31 6.21
CA ILE A 87 34.94 -9.64 4.91
C ILE A 87 34.16 -10.98 4.99
N LEU A 88 34.77 -11.99 5.63
CA LEU A 88 34.07 -13.28 5.82
C LEU A 88 32.81 -13.15 6.65
N ALA A 89 32.85 -12.39 7.72
CA ALA A 89 31.66 -12.12 8.57
C ALA A 89 30.56 -11.42 7.77
N TYR A 90 30.90 -10.42 6.97
CA TYR A 90 29.96 -9.74 6.09
C TYR A 90 29.33 -10.70 5.06
N VAL A 91 30.15 -11.49 4.37
CA VAL A 91 29.67 -12.44 3.35
C VAL A 91 28.81 -13.55 3.98
N ALA A 92 29.11 -13.98 5.19
CA ALA A 92 28.30 -14.94 5.93
C ALA A 92 26.92 -14.34 6.31
N ASP A 93 26.89 -13.10 6.75
CA ASP A 93 25.65 -12.37 7.07
C ASP A 93 24.82 -12.13 5.79
N LEU A 94 25.44 -11.68 4.72
CA LEU A 94 24.81 -11.54 3.40
C LEU A 94 24.18 -12.85 2.93
N ALA A 95 24.90 -13.98 3.07
CA ALA A 95 24.37 -15.29 2.71
C ALA A 95 23.22 -15.75 3.62
N SER A 96 23.20 -15.30 4.88
CA SER A 96 22.08 -15.58 5.78
C SER A 96 20.81 -14.81 5.42
N PHE A 97 20.96 -13.62 4.85
CA PHE A 97 19.85 -12.75 4.41
C PHE A 97 19.24 -13.20 3.08
N ALA A 98 19.95 -13.98 2.26
CA ALA A 98 19.50 -14.36 0.92
C ALA A 98 18.18 -15.16 0.94
N ARG A 99 17.99 -16.08 1.86
CA ARG A 99 16.77 -16.87 2.01
C ARG A 99 15.59 -16.01 2.46
N PRO A 100 15.67 -15.24 3.56
CA PRO A 100 14.66 -14.27 3.95
C PRO A 100 14.22 -13.33 2.82
N TRP A 101 15.19 -12.80 2.08
CA TRP A 101 14.90 -11.92 0.95
C TRP A 101 14.10 -12.62 -0.15
N SER A 102 14.53 -13.81 -0.56
CA SER A 102 13.84 -14.54 -1.61
C SER A 102 12.47 -15.05 -1.14
N ASP A 103 12.29 -15.37 0.15
CA ASP A 103 10.99 -15.72 0.72
C ASP A 103 9.98 -14.58 0.61
N VAL A 104 10.39 -13.33 0.80
CA VAL A 104 9.52 -12.16 0.62
C VAL A 104 9.15 -11.93 -0.83
N LEU A 105 10.13 -12.02 -1.74
CA LEU A 105 9.89 -11.70 -3.15
C LEU A 105 9.19 -12.81 -3.94
N LEU A 106 9.33 -14.06 -3.51
CA LEU A 106 8.73 -15.24 -4.14
C LEU A 106 7.55 -15.80 -3.35
N THR A 107 7.06 -15.05 -2.35
CA THR A 107 6.00 -15.52 -1.45
C THR A 107 4.66 -15.70 -2.15
N ASP A 108 3.86 -16.60 -1.58
CA ASP A 108 2.43 -16.73 -1.84
C ASP A 108 1.57 -16.20 -0.67
N ASP A 109 2.18 -15.60 0.35
CA ASP A 109 1.47 -15.00 1.48
C ASP A 109 0.75 -13.71 1.03
N GLU A 110 -0.57 -13.74 1.03
CA GLU A 110 -1.43 -12.61 0.61
C GLU A 110 -1.14 -11.32 1.41
N ARG A 111 -0.75 -11.43 2.68
CA ARG A 111 -0.43 -10.26 3.52
C ARG A 111 0.82 -9.56 3.01
N VAL A 112 1.87 -10.33 2.74
CA VAL A 112 3.11 -9.78 2.17
C VAL A 112 2.84 -9.15 0.81
N GLU A 113 2.04 -9.81 -0.05
CA GLU A 113 1.67 -9.25 -1.35
C GLU A 113 0.92 -7.91 -1.24
N LYS A 114 -0.02 -7.79 -0.28
CA LYS A 114 -0.75 -6.53 -0.03
C LYS A 114 0.19 -5.40 0.41
N ILE A 115 1.09 -5.70 1.34
CA ILE A 115 2.06 -4.73 1.86
C ILE A 115 2.98 -4.23 0.74
N VAL A 116 3.56 -5.14 -0.03
CA VAL A 116 4.44 -4.81 -1.16
C VAL A 116 3.69 -4.02 -2.25
N TYR A 117 2.44 -4.37 -2.52
CA TYR A 117 1.60 -3.67 -3.49
C TYR A 117 1.32 -2.22 -3.06
N LEU A 118 1.02 -2.00 -1.78
CA LEU A 118 0.72 -0.68 -1.25
C LEU A 118 1.93 0.25 -1.27
N ASP A 119 3.05 -0.23 -0.74
CA ASP A 119 4.25 0.59 -0.61
C ASP A 119 4.96 0.78 -1.95
N GLY A 120 4.96 -0.25 -2.80
CA GLY A 120 5.74 -0.28 -4.05
C GLY A 120 7.25 -0.05 -3.82
N GLY A 121 7.66 0.09 -2.56
CA GLY A 121 8.95 0.58 -2.13
C GLY A 121 9.89 -0.48 -1.60
N LYS A 122 11.15 -0.11 -1.56
CA LYS A 122 12.26 -0.93 -1.13
C LYS A 122 12.26 -1.20 0.39
N TYR A 123 11.85 -0.21 1.19
CA TYR A 123 11.93 -0.25 2.65
C TYR A 123 11.13 -1.38 3.26
N VAL A 124 9.91 -1.57 2.77
CA VAL A 124 9.01 -2.59 3.30
C VAL A 124 9.49 -3.98 2.97
N LYS A 125 9.99 -4.24 1.78
CA LYS A 125 10.58 -5.54 1.41
C LYS A 125 11.74 -5.92 2.36
N VAL A 126 12.59 -4.94 2.69
CA VAL A 126 13.69 -5.12 3.62
C VAL A 126 13.19 -5.42 5.04
N ALA A 127 12.16 -4.69 5.50
CA ALA A 127 11.53 -4.95 6.79
C ALA A 127 10.94 -6.36 6.88
N LEU A 128 10.23 -6.79 5.84
CA LEU A 128 9.64 -8.12 5.77
C LEU A 128 10.69 -9.23 5.73
N ALA A 129 11.81 -9.02 5.03
CA ALA A 129 12.92 -9.96 5.01
C ALA A 129 13.58 -10.09 6.40
N ALA A 130 13.76 -8.97 7.11
CA ALA A 130 14.29 -9.00 8.48
C ALA A 130 13.37 -9.77 9.45
N LEU A 131 12.06 -9.70 9.26
CA LEU A 131 11.05 -10.41 10.07
C LEU A 131 10.97 -11.92 9.76
N SER A 132 11.48 -12.38 8.64
CA SER A 132 11.38 -13.80 8.25
C SER A 132 12.08 -14.76 9.21
N GLY A 133 13.01 -14.26 10.02
CA GLY A 133 13.72 -15.04 11.04
C GLY A 133 13.01 -15.12 12.40
N GLU A 134 11.88 -14.40 12.57
CA GLU A 134 11.15 -14.37 13.84
C GLU A 134 10.14 -15.52 13.96
N ALA A 135 9.67 -15.80 15.18
CA ALA A 135 8.62 -16.79 15.43
C ALA A 135 7.33 -16.44 14.64
N SER A 136 6.58 -17.45 14.21
CA SER A 136 5.41 -17.24 13.33
C SER A 136 4.36 -16.30 13.92
N GLU A 137 4.07 -16.39 15.22
CA GLU A 137 3.09 -15.52 15.89
C GLU A 137 3.54 -14.06 15.92
N ASP A 138 4.81 -13.81 16.21
CA ASP A 138 5.39 -12.47 16.22
C ASP A 138 5.43 -11.90 14.80
N ARG A 139 5.82 -12.71 13.82
CA ARG A 139 5.81 -12.35 12.41
C ARG A 139 4.40 -11.94 11.95
N ASP A 140 3.39 -12.74 12.26
CA ASP A 140 2.01 -12.50 11.88
C ASP A 140 1.49 -11.18 12.49
N SER A 141 1.78 -10.94 13.77
CA SER A 141 1.46 -9.68 14.44
C SER A 141 2.15 -8.47 13.78
N CYS A 142 3.41 -8.61 13.40
CA CYS A 142 4.15 -7.56 12.70
C CYS A 142 3.56 -7.29 11.31
N LEU A 143 3.17 -8.33 10.55
CA LEU A 143 2.60 -8.17 9.22
C LEU A 143 1.30 -7.36 9.26
N ASP A 144 0.40 -7.66 10.20
CA ASP A 144 -0.88 -6.94 10.35
C ASP A 144 -0.65 -5.45 10.70
N LEU A 145 0.30 -5.17 11.58
CA LEU A 145 0.65 -3.80 11.96
C LEU A 145 1.32 -3.03 10.82
N ILE A 146 2.24 -3.67 10.10
CA ILE A 146 2.93 -3.06 8.95
C ILE A 146 1.94 -2.83 7.80
N GLU A 147 1.02 -3.76 7.53
CA GLU A 147 -0.04 -3.56 6.52
C GLU A 147 -0.84 -2.28 6.83
N ASN A 148 -1.22 -2.10 8.08
CA ASN A 148 -1.96 -0.90 8.52
C ASN A 148 -1.11 0.38 8.35
N ILE A 149 0.14 0.37 8.82
CA ILE A 149 1.07 1.50 8.70
C ILE A 149 1.27 1.90 7.23
N VAL A 150 1.57 0.92 6.38
CA VAL A 150 1.84 1.16 4.95
C VAL A 150 0.59 1.72 4.27
N PHE A 151 -0.59 1.16 4.54
CA PHE A 151 -1.84 1.69 4.01
C PHE A 151 -2.07 3.13 4.46
N ARG A 152 -1.93 3.43 5.76
CA ARG A 152 -2.09 4.78 6.30
C ARG A 152 -1.10 5.78 5.71
N ASN A 153 0.14 5.35 5.46
CA ASN A 153 1.14 6.20 4.82
C ASN A 153 0.80 6.57 3.36
N THR A 154 -0.09 5.82 2.70
CA THR A 154 -0.61 6.19 1.37
C THR A 154 -1.72 7.25 1.43
N ILE A 155 -2.24 7.54 2.62
CA ILE A 155 -3.36 8.45 2.84
C ILE A 155 -2.82 9.77 3.40
N GLY A 156 -3.02 10.86 2.68
CA GLY A 156 -2.64 12.17 3.16
C GLY A 156 -3.30 12.49 4.51
N GLY A 157 -2.50 12.97 5.46
CA GLY A 157 -2.96 13.29 6.82
C GLY A 157 -3.14 12.09 7.77
N ALA A 158 -2.88 10.86 7.32
CA ALA A 158 -2.99 9.66 8.15
C ALA A 158 -1.65 8.94 8.39
N SER A 159 -0.57 9.43 7.80
CA SER A 159 0.78 8.86 7.97
C SER A 159 1.20 8.84 9.44
N VAL A 160 1.78 7.72 9.87
CA VAL A 160 2.17 7.49 11.27
C VAL A 160 3.66 7.20 11.44
N VAL A 161 4.27 6.44 10.53
CA VAL A 161 5.67 6.02 10.63
C VAL A 161 6.37 6.31 9.32
N GLY A 162 7.39 7.16 9.35
CA GLY A 162 8.23 7.41 8.18
C GLY A 162 9.17 6.23 7.87
N PRO A 163 9.63 6.12 6.61
CA PRO A 163 10.54 5.06 6.20
C PRO A 163 11.80 4.95 7.06
N ASP A 164 12.40 6.06 7.43
CA ASP A 164 13.65 6.07 8.22
C ASP A 164 13.44 5.55 9.66
N ALA A 165 12.32 5.91 10.29
CA ALA A 165 11.96 5.41 11.61
C ALA A 165 11.72 3.89 11.57
N LEU A 166 10.95 3.41 10.58
CA LEU A 166 10.73 1.98 10.38
C LEU A 166 12.06 1.24 10.19
N MET A 167 12.92 1.73 9.30
CA MET A 167 14.20 1.10 9.01
C MET A 167 15.17 1.12 10.19
N SER A 168 15.12 2.13 11.04
CA SER A 168 15.94 2.17 12.27
C SER A 168 15.58 1.01 13.20
N HIS A 169 14.28 0.78 13.43
CA HIS A 169 13.80 -0.33 14.27
C HIS A 169 13.99 -1.70 13.62
N VAL A 170 13.82 -1.79 12.31
CA VAL A 170 14.09 -3.02 11.55
C VAL A 170 15.57 -3.44 11.67
N ARG A 171 16.50 -2.48 11.63
CA ARG A 171 17.94 -2.77 11.83
C ARG A 171 18.21 -3.28 13.24
N ALA A 172 17.60 -2.64 14.25
CA ALA A 172 17.74 -3.08 15.63
C ALA A 172 17.22 -4.53 15.80
N LEU A 173 16.06 -4.84 15.20
CA LEU A 173 15.51 -6.20 15.20
C LEU A 173 16.43 -7.20 14.48
N TYR A 174 16.89 -6.88 13.28
CA TYR A 174 17.78 -7.74 12.48
C TYR A 174 19.08 -8.05 13.21
N ARG A 175 19.63 -7.09 13.92
CA ARG A 175 20.86 -7.20 14.71
C ARG A 175 20.67 -7.83 16.08
N LYS A 176 19.43 -8.11 16.45
CA LYS A 176 19.06 -8.59 17.80
C LYS A 176 19.38 -7.59 18.91
N ASP A 177 19.41 -6.29 18.59
CA ASP A 177 19.53 -5.18 19.54
C ASP A 177 18.17 -4.93 20.24
N CYS A 178 17.06 -5.37 19.65
CA CYS A 178 15.73 -5.42 20.28
C CYS A 178 15.05 -6.76 19.98
N SER A 179 14.07 -7.12 20.81
CA SER A 179 13.25 -8.32 20.59
C SER A 179 12.08 -8.04 19.61
N ALA A 180 11.49 -9.10 19.05
CA ALA A 180 10.26 -8.99 18.26
C ALA A 180 9.13 -8.36 19.09
N ALA A 181 9.02 -8.67 20.38
CA ALA A 181 8.04 -8.10 21.29
C ALA A 181 8.21 -6.56 21.45
N ASP A 182 9.45 -6.08 21.57
CA ASP A 182 9.73 -4.64 21.63
C ASP A 182 9.36 -3.94 20.33
N PHE A 183 9.69 -4.57 19.20
CA PHE A 183 9.32 -4.06 17.87
C PHE A 183 7.79 -3.98 17.67
N ILE A 184 7.06 -5.02 18.06
CA ILE A 184 5.59 -5.05 18.06
C ILE A 184 5.01 -3.96 18.97
N ALA A 185 5.56 -3.80 20.18
CA ALA A 185 5.11 -2.78 21.13
C ALA A 185 5.30 -1.38 20.54
N TRP A 186 6.44 -1.13 19.91
CA TRP A 186 6.70 0.12 19.21
C TRP A 186 5.70 0.35 18.07
N LEU A 187 5.50 -0.61 17.15
CA LEU A 187 4.54 -0.49 16.04
C LEU A 187 3.13 -0.16 16.54
N LYS A 188 2.69 -0.81 17.63
CA LYS A 188 1.38 -0.53 18.26
C LYS A 188 1.32 0.89 18.84
N GLY A 189 2.40 1.38 19.42
CA GLY A 189 2.49 2.73 19.95
C GLY A 189 2.39 3.82 18.88
N GLU A 190 2.88 3.55 17.68
CA GLU A 190 2.83 4.47 16.55
C GLU A 190 1.44 4.50 15.87
N LEU A 191 0.63 3.45 16.01
CA LEU A 191 -0.69 3.36 15.38
C LEU A 191 -1.77 4.11 16.15
N VAL A 192 -1.53 5.41 16.37
CA VAL A 192 -2.53 6.31 16.99
C VAL A 192 -3.67 6.61 16.00
N PRO A 193 -4.90 6.93 16.51
CA PRO A 193 -6.01 7.34 15.65
C PRO A 193 -5.63 8.50 14.73
N ALA A 194 -6.04 8.43 13.45
CA ALA A 194 -5.80 9.52 12.51
C ALA A 194 -6.67 10.74 12.83
N SER A 195 -6.16 11.94 12.52
CA SER A 195 -6.99 13.15 12.56
C SER A 195 -7.95 13.16 11.37
N SER A 196 -9.26 13.07 11.64
CA SER A 196 -10.27 13.15 10.59
C SER A 196 -10.20 14.45 9.81
N GLU A 197 -9.85 15.55 10.46
CA GLU A 197 -9.68 16.85 9.80
C GLU A 197 -8.48 16.85 8.85
N SER A 198 -7.33 16.33 9.27
CA SER A 198 -6.14 16.26 8.42
C SER A 198 -6.38 15.37 7.20
N VAL A 199 -7.05 14.23 7.36
CA VAL A 199 -7.39 13.32 6.28
C VAL A 199 -8.42 13.95 5.32
N ALA A 200 -9.50 14.55 5.84
CA ALA A 200 -10.49 15.22 5.02
C ALA A 200 -9.91 16.40 4.24
N ASN A 201 -9.01 17.15 4.84
CA ASN A 201 -8.29 18.23 4.16
C ASN A 201 -7.40 17.68 3.04
N SER A 202 -6.73 16.54 3.23
CA SER A 202 -5.96 15.90 2.17
C SER A 202 -6.82 15.51 0.96
N PHE A 203 -8.04 15.01 1.19
CA PHE A 203 -8.98 14.70 0.10
C PHE A 203 -9.46 15.94 -0.65
N SER A 204 -9.47 17.12 -0.03
CA SER A 204 -9.80 18.36 -0.73
C SER A 204 -8.82 18.67 -1.86
N TYR A 205 -7.56 18.26 -1.74
CA TYR A 205 -6.59 18.43 -2.82
C TYR A 205 -6.91 17.61 -4.08
N LEU A 206 -7.69 16.52 -3.95
CA LEU A 206 -8.12 15.71 -5.10
C LEU A 206 -8.99 16.50 -6.08
N TYR A 207 -9.54 17.64 -5.65
CA TYR A 207 -10.42 18.49 -6.44
C TYR A 207 -9.76 19.80 -6.94
N ASN A 208 -8.52 20.07 -6.52
CA ASN A 208 -7.83 21.32 -6.85
C ASN A 208 -7.07 21.29 -8.19
N PHE A 209 -7.14 20.19 -8.95
CA PHE A 209 -6.39 20.07 -10.20
C PHE A 209 -7.27 20.31 -11.44
N SER A 210 -6.76 21.10 -12.36
CA SER A 210 -7.49 21.58 -13.54
C SER A 210 -7.86 20.51 -14.57
N ARG A 211 -7.28 19.32 -14.54
CA ARG A 211 -7.51 18.29 -15.57
C ARG A 211 -8.28 17.07 -15.12
N GLU A 212 -8.02 16.58 -13.93
CA GLU A 212 -8.66 15.36 -13.40
C GLU A 212 -8.86 15.51 -11.90
N VAL A 213 -10.06 15.31 -11.43
CA VAL A 213 -10.50 15.56 -10.07
C VAL A 213 -11.10 14.28 -9.45
N GLY A 214 -11.08 14.18 -8.12
CA GLY A 214 -11.76 13.17 -7.34
C GLY A 214 -10.93 11.90 -7.07
N PHE A 215 -11.56 10.94 -6.41
CA PHE A 215 -10.90 9.74 -5.90
C PHE A 215 -10.28 8.83 -6.97
N PHE A 216 -10.74 8.89 -8.21
CA PHE A 216 -10.10 8.14 -9.29
C PHE A 216 -8.63 8.56 -9.53
N LYS A 217 -8.25 9.76 -9.05
CA LYS A 217 -6.88 10.27 -9.10
C LYS A 217 -6.10 10.12 -7.78
N TRP A 218 -6.75 9.58 -6.79
CA TRP A 218 -6.07 9.22 -5.57
C TRP A 218 -4.97 8.17 -5.85
N ASN A 219 -4.13 7.89 -4.87
CA ASN A 219 -3.14 6.83 -4.99
C ASN A 219 -3.80 5.54 -5.50
N LYS A 220 -3.41 5.09 -6.70
CA LYS A 220 -4.04 3.97 -7.39
C LYS A 220 -4.04 2.69 -6.55
N ASN A 221 -2.92 2.41 -5.89
CA ASN A 221 -2.78 1.21 -5.07
C ASN A 221 -3.63 1.30 -3.79
N ALA A 222 -3.69 2.49 -3.18
CA ALA A 222 -4.54 2.73 -2.02
C ALA A 222 -6.03 2.62 -2.33
N LEU A 223 -6.47 3.20 -3.45
CA LEU A 223 -7.86 3.09 -3.91
C LEU A 223 -8.24 1.63 -4.17
N HIS A 224 -7.41 0.93 -4.92
CA HIS A 224 -7.64 -0.47 -5.25
C HIS A 224 -7.68 -1.34 -3.97
N TYR A 225 -6.74 -1.12 -3.06
CA TYR A 225 -6.70 -1.81 -1.78
C TYR A 225 -7.93 -1.50 -0.91
N LEU A 226 -8.36 -0.25 -0.83
CA LEU A 226 -9.57 0.13 -0.09
C LEU A 226 -10.80 -0.59 -0.62
N LEU A 227 -10.98 -0.61 -1.95
CA LEU A 227 -12.11 -1.30 -2.58
C LEU A 227 -12.05 -2.82 -2.34
N PHE A 228 -10.87 -3.42 -2.39
CA PHE A 228 -10.67 -4.84 -2.04
C PHE A 228 -11.00 -5.12 -0.57
N ARG A 229 -10.55 -4.29 0.37
CA ARG A 229 -10.88 -4.44 1.79
C ARG A 229 -12.38 -4.26 2.04
N TYR A 230 -13.03 -3.39 1.27
CA TYR A 230 -14.47 -3.20 1.36
C TYR A 230 -15.26 -4.45 0.89
N GLU A 231 -14.76 -5.21 -0.09
CA GLU A 231 -15.31 -6.52 -0.44
C GLU A 231 -15.39 -7.45 0.78
N GLN A 232 -14.35 -7.48 1.60
CA GLN A 232 -14.33 -8.29 2.82
C GLN A 232 -15.38 -7.81 3.84
N LYS A 233 -15.55 -6.48 3.98
CA LYS A 233 -16.59 -5.89 4.84
C LYS A 233 -18.00 -6.22 4.36
N LEU A 234 -18.22 -6.18 3.05
CA LEU A 234 -19.53 -6.53 2.45
C LEU A 234 -19.86 -8.01 2.62
N LYS A 235 -18.85 -8.90 2.61
CA LYS A 235 -19.03 -10.32 2.93
C LYS A 235 -19.63 -10.51 4.32
N GLU A 236 -19.11 -9.80 5.32
CA GLU A 236 -19.65 -9.84 6.69
C GLU A 236 -21.08 -9.32 6.73
N ARG A 237 -21.39 -8.25 5.98
CA ARG A 237 -22.73 -7.63 5.93
C ARG A 237 -23.77 -8.55 5.30
N TYR A 238 -23.46 -9.20 4.19
CA TYR A 238 -24.45 -9.93 3.39
C TYR A 238 -24.50 -11.44 3.66
N GLY A 239 -23.47 -12.01 4.26
CA GLY A 239 -23.44 -13.43 4.62
C GLY A 239 -23.64 -14.41 3.45
N LYS A 240 -23.47 -13.95 2.20
CA LYS A 240 -23.61 -14.78 1.00
C LYS A 240 -22.32 -15.53 0.69
N ASN A 241 -22.47 -16.68 0.01
CA ASN A 241 -21.32 -17.44 -0.49
C ASN A 241 -21.03 -17.04 -1.94
N PHE A 242 -20.36 -15.92 -2.14
CA PHE A 242 -19.63 -15.67 -3.36
C PHE A 242 -18.22 -16.27 -3.24
N ASP A 243 -17.61 -16.61 -4.36
CA ASP A 243 -16.23 -17.04 -4.36
C ASP A 243 -15.37 -15.95 -3.70
N ARG A 244 -14.51 -16.36 -2.77
CA ARG A 244 -13.60 -15.42 -2.12
C ARG A 244 -12.64 -14.88 -3.18
N ILE A 245 -12.71 -13.60 -3.43
CA ILE A 245 -11.67 -12.92 -4.20
C ILE A 245 -10.45 -12.80 -3.28
N ASP A 246 -9.37 -13.52 -3.60
CA ASP A 246 -8.08 -13.30 -2.98
C ASP A 246 -7.41 -12.03 -3.55
N PHE A 247 -6.42 -11.51 -2.85
CA PHE A 247 -5.77 -10.27 -3.27
C PHE A 247 -4.99 -10.44 -4.58
N ARG A 248 -4.44 -11.63 -4.85
CA ARG A 248 -3.70 -11.92 -6.07
C ARG A 248 -4.60 -11.80 -7.30
N SER A 249 -5.79 -12.36 -7.23
CA SER A 249 -6.81 -12.22 -8.28
C SER A 249 -7.29 -10.78 -8.38
N ALA A 250 -7.61 -10.14 -7.24
CA ALA A 250 -8.06 -8.76 -7.18
C ALA A 250 -7.04 -7.76 -7.75
N LYS A 251 -5.75 -8.03 -7.60
CA LYS A 251 -4.67 -7.20 -8.15
C LYS A 251 -4.74 -7.02 -9.67
N GLY A 252 -5.32 -8.00 -10.38
CA GLY A 252 -5.61 -7.93 -11.81
C GLY A 252 -6.92 -7.21 -12.17
N TYR A 253 -7.74 -6.87 -11.18
CA TYR A 253 -9.00 -6.16 -11.40
C TYR A 253 -8.76 -4.68 -11.72
N THR A 254 -9.74 -4.06 -12.35
CA THR A 254 -9.70 -2.64 -12.71
C THR A 254 -10.74 -1.87 -11.91
N VAL A 255 -10.44 -0.60 -11.64
CA VAL A 255 -11.41 0.31 -11.05
C VAL A 255 -12.28 0.89 -12.16
N GLU A 256 -13.57 0.55 -12.11
CA GLU A 256 -14.59 0.96 -13.09
C GLU A 256 -15.45 2.11 -12.55
N HIS A 257 -15.86 2.99 -13.47
CA HIS A 257 -16.88 4.00 -13.22
C HIS A 257 -18.26 3.43 -13.52
N ILE A 258 -19.11 3.28 -12.51
CA ILE A 258 -20.47 2.79 -12.71
C ILE A 258 -21.25 3.81 -13.57
N LEU A 259 -21.28 5.11 -13.21
CA LEU A 259 -21.63 6.21 -14.07
C LEU A 259 -20.37 6.52 -14.92
N PRO A 260 -20.40 6.29 -16.24
CA PRO A 260 -19.20 6.28 -17.05
C PRO A 260 -18.62 7.67 -17.33
N ARG A 261 -17.36 7.72 -17.71
CA ARG A 261 -16.68 8.99 -18.08
C ARG A 261 -17.25 9.63 -19.35
N THR A 262 -17.76 8.80 -20.28
CA THR A 262 -18.50 9.24 -21.47
C THR A 262 -19.99 9.09 -21.21
N TRP A 263 -20.53 10.07 -20.53
CA TRP A 263 -21.89 10.06 -19.98
C TRP A 263 -22.94 10.66 -20.92
N GLU A 264 -22.54 11.40 -21.93
CA GLU A 264 -23.38 12.31 -22.71
C GLU A 264 -24.53 11.59 -23.42
N THR A 265 -24.36 10.31 -23.77
CA THR A 265 -25.37 9.56 -24.55
C THR A 265 -26.50 9.03 -23.66
N TYR A 266 -26.19 8.36 -22.58
CA TYR A 266 -27.20 7.65 -21.78
C TYR A 266 -27.40 8.22 -20.38
N TRP A 267 -26.42 8.93 -19.86
CA TRP A 267 -26.38 9.38 -18.47
C TRP A 267 -26.57 10.88 -18.29
N ARG A 268 -26.84 11.58 -19.41
CA ARG A 268 -27.07 13.03 -19.42
C ARG A 268 -28.07 13.49 -18.37
N PRO A 269 -29.27 12.87 -18.22
CA PRO A 269 -30.24 13.33 -17.21
C PRO A 269 -29.71 13.23 -15.78
N VAL A 270 -28.90 12.21 -15.46
CA VAL A 270 -28.31 12.02 -14.13
C VAL A 270 -27.27 13.10 -13.84
N VAL A 271 -26.39 13.37 -14.80
CA VAL A 271 -25.32 14.36 -14.65
C VAL A 271 -25.90 15.79 -14.62
N GLU A 272 -26.83 16.11 -15.51
CA GLU A 272 -27.45 17.42 -15.54
C GLU A 272 -28.28 17.71 -14.28
N ALA A 273 -28.96 16.69 -13.72
CA ALA A 273 -29.66 16.85 -12.45
C ALA A 273 -28.72 17.18 -11.29
N PHE A 274 -27.49 16.64 -11.29
CA PHE A 274 -26.47 16.99 -10.30
C PHE A 274 -25.87 18.39 -10.53
N VAL A 275 -25.55 18.73 -11.77
CA VAL A 275 -24.92 20.02 -12.14
C VAL A 275 -25.88 21.18 -11.93
N ASN A 276 -27.16 20.98 -12.24
CA ASN A 276 -28.19 22.02 -12.16
C ASN A 276 -29.00 21.96 -10.84
N ASP A 277 -28.52 21.20 -9.85
CA ASP A 277 -29.15 21.16 -8.52
C ASP A 277 -29.16 22.60 -7.94
N PRO A 278 -30.34 23.21 -7.63
CA PRO A 278 -30.42 24.56 -7.11
C PRO A 278 -29.69 24.76 -5.78
N ASP A 279 -29.48 23.67 -5.04
CA ASP A 279 -28.73 23.67 -3.79
C ASP A 279 -27.22 23.40 -4.01
N ALA A 280 -26.78 23.17 -5.27
CA ALA A 280 -25.37 22.92 -5.58
C ALA A 280 -24.47 24.10 -5.25
N ASP A 281 -23.24 23.80 -4.84
CA ASP A 281 -22.22 24.81 -4.64
C ASP A 281 -21.65 25.25 -6.00
N SER A 282 -21.99 26.46 -6.41
CA SER A 282 -21.54 27.04 -7.68
C SER A 282 -20.02 27.20 -7.79
N GLN A 283 -19.29 27.02 -6.70
CA GLN A 283 -17.83 27.11 -6.66
C GLN A 283 -17.14 25.77 -6.95
N VAL A 284 -17.89 24.67 -7.01
CA VAL A 284 -17.32 23.36 -7.33
C VAL A 284 -16.83 23.34 -8.79
N PRO A 285 -15.53 23.21 -9.03
CA PRO A 285 -15.00 23.17 -10.39
C PRO A 285 -15.38 21.86 -11.09
N ASN A 286 -15.90 21.95 -12.31
CA ASN A 286 -16.27 20.75 -13.11
C ASN A 286 -17.16 19.74 -12.35
N PRO A 287 -18.37 20.13 -11.90
CA PRO A 287 -19.21 19.31 -11.04
C PRO A 287 -19.52 17.93 -11.66
N GLN A 288 -19.65 17.83 -12.99
CA GLN A 288 -19.80 16.56 -13.68
C GLN A 288 -18.64 15.61 -13.44
N LYS A 289 -17.39 16.08 -13.47
CA LYS A 289 -16.21 15.26 -13.18
C LYS A 289 -16.13 14.86 -11.70
N VAL A 290 -16.58 15.75 -10.82
CA VAL A 290 -16.66 15.47 -9.38
C VAL A 290 -17.61 14.31 -9.15
N LEU A 291 -18.82 14.32 -9.70
CA LEU A 291 -19.79 13.23 -9.59
C LEU A 291 -19.24 11.90 -10.15
N ILE A 292 -18.62 11.97 -11.32
CA ILE A 292 -18.11 10.77 -12.01
C ILE A 292 -16.95 10.14 -11.24
N ASN A 293 -16.02 10.95 -10.72
CA ASN A 293 -14.79 10.46 -10.09
C ASN A 293 -14.86 10.34 -8.56
N THR A 294 -16.03 10.56 -7.97
CA THR A 294 -16.21 10.38 -6.52
C THR A 294 -16.12 8.91 -6.11
N LEU A 295 -15.69 8.67 -4.89
CA LEU A 295 -15.43 7.32 -4.36
C LEU A 295 -16.64 6.37 -4.52
N GLY A 296 -17.85 6.86 -4.29
CA GLY A 296 -19.08 6.05 -4.39
C GLY A 296 -19.40 5.54 -5.78
N ASN A 297 -18.87 6.17 -6.83
CA ASN A 297 -19.06 5.75 -8.22
C ASN A 297 -18.03 4.73 -8.72
N LEU A 298 -17.03 4.39 -7.89
CA LEU A 298 -15.91 3.53 -8.27
C LEU A 298 -16.12 2.09 -7.75
N LEU A 299 -15.97 1.12 -8.62
CA LEU A 299 -16.15 -0.31 -8.32
C LEU A 299 -14.95 -1.10 -8.83
N LEU A 300 -14.53 -2.12 -8.07
CA LEU A 300 -13.48 -3.03 -8.48
C LEU A 300 -14.10 -4.19 -9.28
N LEU A 301 -13.69 -4.35 -10.53
CA LEU A 301 -14.22 -5.36 -11.45
C LEU A 301 -13.10 -6.14 -12.14
N ASP A 302 -13.36 -7.40 -12.44
CA ASP A 302 -12.51 -8.14 -13.36
C ASP A 302 -12.53 -7.54 -14.77
N GLY A 303 -11.45 -7.73 -15.54
CA GLY A 303 -11.28 -7.08 -16.83
C GLY A 303 -12.33 -7.49 -17.88
N SER A 304 -12.89 -8.71 -17.78
CA SER A 304 -13.91 -9.21 -18.72
C SER A 304 -15.27 -8.57 -18.44
N THR A 305 -15.64 -8.46 -17.19
CA THR A 305 -16.87 -7.78 -16.76
C THR A 305 -16.78 -6.29 -17.09
N ASN A 306 -15.67 -5.64 -16.79
CA ASN A 306 -15.45 -4.23 -17.09
C ASN A 306 -15.60 -3.93 -18.59
N SER A 307 -14.93 -4.70 -19.46
CA SER A 307 -15.05 -4.54 -20.91
C SER A 307 -16.48 -4.73 -21.42
N GLY A 308 -17.25 -5.60 -20.78
CA GLY A 308 -18.64 -5.87 -21.14
C GLY A 308 -19.64 -4.81 -20.68
N ILE A 309 -19.33 -4.07 -19.59
CA ILE A 309 -20.18 -3.01 -19.05
C ILE A 309 -20.07 -1.73 -19.87
N GLY A 310 -18.86 -1.27 -20.17
CA GLY A 310 -18.56 -0.09 -20.98
C GLY A 310 -19.39 1.14 -20.61
N ASN A 311 -19.79 1.94 -21.61
CA ASN A 311 -20.57 3.17 -21.43
C ASN A 311 -22.10 2.95 -21.51
N ASN A 312 -22.55 1.71 -21.36
CA ASN A 312 -23.97 1.35 -21.48
C ASN A 312 -24.87 2.09 -20.46
N PRO A 313 -26.21 2.20 -20.76
CA PRO A 313 -27.17 2.72 -19.79
C PRO A 313 -27.27 1.80 -18.57
N TRP A 314 -27.87 2.33 -17.48
CA TRP A 314 -27.93 1.63 -16.20
C TRP A 314 -28.59 0.24 -16.33
N GLU A 315 -29.66 0.09 -17.06
CA GLU A 315 -30.38 -1.16 -17.21
C GLU A 315 -29.48 -2.30 -17.72
N ILE A 316 -28.59 -2.00 -18.68
CA ILE A 316 -27.64 -2.98 -19.23
C ILE A 316 -26.50 -3.22 -18.24
N LYS A 317 -25.96 -2.15 -17.65
CA LYS A 317 -24.92 -2.27 -16.62
C LYS A 317 -25.44 -3.07 -15.41
N HIS A 318 -26.64 -2.77 -14.95
CA HIS A 318 -27.28 -3.43 -13.83
C HIS A 318 -27.44 -4.94 -14.03
N GLN A 319 -27.90 -5.38 -15.21
CA GLN A 319 -28.03 -6.80 -15.50
C GLN A 319 -26.70 -7.54 -15.40
N ARG A 320 -25.60 -6.94 -15.89
CA ARG A 320 -24.28 -7.54 -15.83
C ARG A 320 -23.68 -7.52 -14.42
N ILE A 321 -23.81 -6.40 -13.73
CA ILE A 321 -23.34 -6.24 -12.35
C ILE A 321 -24.11 -7.19 -11.41
N ASN A 322 -25.43 -7.30 -11.58
CA ASN A 322 -26.25 -8.19 -10.76
C ASN A 322 -26.00 -9.69 -11.01
N SER A 323 -25.42 -10.04 -12.13
CA SER A 323 -24.93 -11.39 -12.42
C SER A 323 -23.48 -11.63 -11.94
N GLY A 324 -22.86 -10.62 -11.37
CA GLY A 324 -21.47 -10.65 -10.89
C GLY A 324 -21.27 -11.58 -9.69
N LYS A 325 -20.00 -11.87 -9.42
CA LYS A 325 -19.59 -12.85 -8.40
C LYS A 325 -18.92 -12.20 -7.19
N SER A 326 -18.83 -10.87 -7.16
CA SER A 326 -18.24 -10.14 -6.05
C SER A 326 -19.31 -9.51 -5.15
N TYR A 327 -18.91 -9.23 -3.92
CA TYR A 327 -19.82 -8.56 -2.98
C TYR A 327 -20.06 -7.10 -3.38
N GLY A 328 -19.10 -6.42 -3.98
CA GLY A 328 -19.26 -5.07 -4.49
C GLY A 328 -20.21 -5.01 -5.69
N GLU A 329 -20.16 -5.99 -6.60
CA GLU A 329 -21.14 -6.13 -7.69
C GLU A 329 -22.53 -6.38 -7.13
N TYR A 330 -22.64 -7.27 -6.13
CA TYR A 330 -23.92 -7.54 -5.47
C TYR A 330 -24.48 -6.29 -4.78
N ASP A 331 -23.66 -5.56 -4.02
CA ASP A 331 -24.04 -4.32 -3.33
C ASP A 331 -24.60 -3.27 -4.31
N VAL A 332 -23.89 -3.04 -5.41
CA VAL A 332 -24.32 -2.14 -6.49
C VAL A 332 -25.56 -2.68 -7.21
N GLY A 333 -25.67 -3.97 -7.43
CA GLY A 333 -26.79 -4.64 -8.08
C GLY A 333 -28.11 -4.59 -7.29
N LEU A 334 -28.08 -4.27 -6.00
CA LEU A 334 -29.30 -4.08 -5.20
C LEU A 334 -30.06 -2.80 -5.56
N HIS A 335 -29.46 -1.87 -6.29
CA HIS A 335 -30.05 -0.59 -6.65
C HIS A 335 -30.78 -0.66 -7.99
N SER A 336 -32.05 -0.31 -8.02
CA SER A 336 -32.86 -0.22 -9.26
C SER A 336 -32.46 0.97 -10.15
N THR A 337 -31.84 1.99 -9.57
CA THR A 337 -31.33 3.19 -10.25
C THR A 337 -29.90 3.47 -9.82
N TRP A 338 -29.17 4.24 -10.63
CA TRP A 338 -27.84 4.69 -10.27
C TRP A 338 -27.68 6.19 -10.57
N GLY A 339 -27.65 6.99 -9.52
CA GLY A 339 -27.55 8.43 -9.63
C GLY A 339 -26.86 9.03 -8.40
N LYS A 340 -26.98 10.35 -8.20
CA LYS A 340 -26.38 11.08 -7.08
C LYS A 340 -26.65 10.39 -5.74
N LYS A 341 -27.90 9.97 -5.49
CA LYS A 341 -28.33 9.38 -4.22
C LYS A 341 -27.58 8.08 -3.91
N GLU A 342 -27.52 7.15 -4.85
CA GLU A 342 -26.86 5.86 -4.70
C GLU A 342 -25.34 6.03 -4.61
N ILE A 343 -24.77 6.90 -5.45
CA ILE A 343 -23.35 7.26 -5.44
C ILE A 343 -22.96 7.86 -4.08
N GLU A 344 -23.75 8.80 -3.57
CA GLU A 344 -23.50 9.42 -2.27
C GLU A 344 -23.60 8.40 -1.12
N ALA A 345 -24.66 7.59 -1.09
CA ALA A 345 -24.86 6.59 -0.05
C ALA A 345 -23.68 5.61 0.02
N ARG A 346 -23.27 5.07 -1.13
CA ARG A 346 -22.12 4.17 -1.20
C ARG A 346 -20.80 4.86 -0.87
N GLY A 347 -20.61 6.11 -1.31
CA GLY A 347 -19.44 6.91 -0.97
C GLY A 347 -19.29 7.14 0.53
N ARG A 348 -20.41 7.40 1.21
CA ARG A 348 -20.47 7.51 2.67
C ARG A 348 -20.06 6.23 3.38
N ASP A 349 -20.58 5.10 2.93
CA ASP A 349 -20.24 3.79 3.50
C ASP A 349 -18.75 3.50 3.32
N LEU A 350 -18.18 3.79 2.16
CA LEU A 350 -16.75 3.63 1.89
C LEU A 350 -15.88 4.57 2.73
N LEU A 351 -16.26 5.83 2.95
CA LEU A 351 -15.52 6.75 3.81
C LEU A 351 -15.64 6.37 5.29
N LYS A 352 -16.81 5.90 5.74
CA LYS A 352 -16.96 5.35 7.10
C LYS A 352 -16.05 4.15 7.31
N PHE A 353 -16.02 3.23 6.35
CA PHE A 353 -15.13 2.08 6.37
C PHE A 353 -13.65 2.47 6.36
N LEU A 354 -13.26 3.46 5.54
CA LEU A 354 -11.92 4.02 5.59
C LEU A 354 -11.58 4.57 6.98
N GLY A 355 -12.52 5.30 7.59
CA GLY A 355 -12.38 5.78 8.97
C GLY A 355 -12.16 4.66 9.98
N GLU A 356 -12.89 3.55 9.86
CA GLU A 356 -12.67 2.33 10.67
C GLU A 356 -11.23 1.81 10.53
N LEU A 357 -10.72 1.74 9.29
CA LEU A 357 -9.36 1.24 9.01
C LEU A 357 -8.25 2.13 9.60
N ILE A 358 -8.47 3.43 9.69
CA ILE A 358 -7.45 4.38 10.16
C ILE A 358 -7.72 4.94 11.56
N GLY A 359 -8.77 4.46 12.23
CA GLY A 359 -9.11 4.81 13.59
C GLY A 359 -9.69 6.22 13.75
N CYS A 360 -10.42 6.75 12.75
CA CYS A 360 -11.09 8.05 12.88
C CYS A 360 -12.56 8.01 12.44
N THR A 361 -13.32 9.04 12.83
CA THR A 361 -14.71 9.22 12.39
C THR A 361 -14.83 10.54 11.66
N PHE A 362 -15.29 10.51 10.42
CA PHE A 362 -15.56 11.72 9.64
C PHE A 362 -16.92 12.30 10.01
N SER A 363 -16.98 13.62 10.18
CA SER A 363 -18.23 14.35 10.28
C SER A 363 -18.96 14.36 8.93
N GLU A 364 -20.26 14.67 8.96
CA GLU A 364 -21.06 14.75 7.74
C GLU A 364 -20.53 15.81 6.76
N GLU A 365 -20.08 16.94 7.29
CA GLU A 365 -19.44 17.99 6.49
C GLU A 365 -18.14 17.49 5.82
N GLN A 366 -17.30 16.77 6.59
CA GLN A 366 -16.06 16.18 6.06
C GLN A 366 -16.34 15.16 4.96
N ILE A 367 -17.37 14.33 5.13
CA ILE A 367 -17.81 13.35 4.13
C ILE A 367 -18.26 14.06 2.85
N GLN A 368 -19.12 15.08 2.95
CA GLN A 368 -19.60 15.85 1.80
C GLN A 368 -18.44 16.51 1.06
N LYS A 369 -17.57 17.17 1.80
CA LYS A 369 -16.39 17.82 1.23
C LYS A 369 -15.47 16.81 0.53
N ALA A 370 -15.28 15.63 1.11
CA ALA A 370 -14.48 14.57 0.51
C ALA A 370 -15.13 14.00 -0.76
N LEU A 371 -16.44 13.81 -0.81
CA LEU A 371 -17.14 13.21 -1.95
C LEU A 371 -17.38 14.20 -3.09
N PHE A 372 -17.72 15.47 -2.78
CA PHE A 372 -18.24 16.41 -3.75
C PHE A 372 -17.56 17.77 -3.75
N ALA A 373 -16.45 17.92 -3.06
CA ALA A 373 -15.69 19.19 -2.94
C ALA A 373 -16.49 20.34 -2.32
N SER A 374 -17.61 20.08 -1.68
CA SER A 374 -18.51 21.09 -1.12
C SER A 374 -19.18 20.65 0.17
N SER A 375 -19.32 21.58 1.11
CA SER A 375 -20.15 21.38 2.31
C SER A 375 -21.62 21.78 2.10
N LYS A 376 -21.95 22.53 1.04
CA LYS A 376 -23.30 23.07 0.82
C LYS A 376 -24.34 22.07 0.30
N LEU A 377 -23.92 21.00 -0.39
CA LEU A 377 -24.80 19.98 -0.95
C LEU A 377 -25.55 19.17 0.13
N TYR A 378 -25.27 19.41 1.38
CA TYR A 378 -25.80 18.65 2.52
C TYR A 378 -27.11 19.21 3.10
N ALA A 379 -27.50 20.44 2.82
CA ALA A 379 -28.48 21.17 3.62
C ALA A 379 -29.94 20.69 3.52
N LYS A 380 -30.29 19.74 2.62
CA LYS A 380 -31.68 19.26 2.47
C LYS A 380 -31.78 17.77 2.17
N GLY A 381 -31.98 16.92 3.20
CA GLY A 381 -32.55 15.63 2.95
C GLY A 381 -32.32 14.46 3.86
N PHE A 382 -31.67 14.61 4.99
CA PHE A 382 -31.62 13.55 6.01
C PHE A 382 -32.25 14.03 7.32
N VAL A 383 -33.60 14.02 7.36
CA VAL A 383 -34.30 13.83 8.63
C VAL A 383 -34.33 12.32 8.85
N GLU A 384 -33.69 11.88 9.93
CA GLU A 384 -33.80 10.51 10.42
C GLU A 384 -35.26 10.07 10.48
N LYS A 385 -35.57 8.93 9.90
CA LYS A 385 -36.76 8.15 10.19
C LYS A 385 -36.33 6.90 10.93
#